data_125afa6825c6ab0206ab77870c268138
#
_entry.id   125afa6825c6ab0206ab77870c268138
#
_cell.length_a   1.000
_cell.length_b   1.000
_cell.length_c   1.000
_cell.angle_alpha   90.00
_cell.angle_beta   90.00
_cell.angle_gamma   90.00
#
_symmetry.space_group_name_H-M   'P 1'
#
loop_
_entity.id
_entity.type
_entity.pdbx_description
1 polymer ?
#
loop_
_entity_poly.entity_id
_entity_poly.type
_entity_poly.pdbx_seq_one_letter_code
_entity_poly.pdbx_strand_id
1 'polypeptide(L)'
;MWSISIALNKISQIALKISINDAIDMLIIAYIFYKMLMFIKDTRAEQLFKGVIMLLVATQLSGMLKLHTLYWILVKILEVGFILPFIIFQPELRAGLEHIGRNTSIIKFGGHGDSDIDKDQDLVIAEMVDALYDLASRKIGALVVLEGKTKINEIVDTGTKIEGRVTKQLLCNIFIPNTPLHDGAVVVRDKKIKSAACILPLTQRKDISKELGTRHRAAIGVSEMSDCLTLVVSEETGSVSITRSGKIYRDVTRERLTNILKNFYK
;
A
#
# COMPACT_ATOMS: atom_id res chain seq x y z
N MET A 1 44.06 -6.24 -37.18
CA MET A 1 44.31 -4.79 -36.92
C MET A 1 43.34 -3.82 -37.58
N TRP A 2 42.72 -4.19 -38.73
CA TRP A 2 41.81 -3.29 -39.48
C TRP A 2 40.43 -3.07 -38.79
N SER A 3 39.93 -4.02 -38.04
CA SER A 3 38.61 -3.89 -37.37
C SER A 3 38.61 -2.93 -36.19
N ILE A 4 39.72 -2.79 -35.48
CA ILE A 4 39.83 -1.90 -34.29
C ILE A 4 39.91 -0.42 -34.70
N SER A 5 40.62 -0.11 -35.78
CA SER A 5 40.71 1.27 -36.27
C SER A 5 39.41 1.80 -36.86
N ILE A 6 38.60 0.93 -37.48
CA ILE A 6 37.27 1.27 -37.98
C ILE A 6 36.28 1.49 -36.81
N ALA A 7 36.38 0.67 -35.75
CA ALA A 7 35.57 0.84 -34.54
C ALA A 7 35.94 2.15 -33.81
N LEU A 8 37.21 2.46 -33.66
CA LEU A 8 37.70 3.71 -33.04
C LEU A 8 37.26 4.94 -33.83
N ASN A 9 37.35 4.93 -35.16
CA ASN A 9 36.87 6.02 -36.01
C ASN A 9 35.33 6.20 -35.95
N LYS A 10 34.55 5.12 -35.85
CA LYS A 10 33.10 5.22 -35.62
C LYS A 10 32.78 5.80 -34.25
N ILE A 11 33.50 5.40 -33.21
CA ILE A 11 33.29 5.91 -31.84
C ILE A 11 33.66 7.42 -31.80
N SER A 12 34.77 7.85 -32.44
CA SER A 12 35.12 9.27 -32.49
C SER A 12 34.13 10.13 -33.28
N GLN A 13 33.55 9.60 -34.37
CA GLN A 13 32.53 10.31 -35.13
C GLN A 13 31.19 10.40 -34.40
N ILE A 14 30.86 9.40 -33.57
CA ILE A 14 29.68 9.43 -32.70
C ILE A 14 29.89 10.42 -31.55
N ALA A 15 31.09 10.45 -30.95
CA ALA A 15 31.42 11.37 -29.87
C ALA A 15 31.38 12.83 -30.31
N LEU A 16 31.75 13.14 -31.57
CA LEU A 16 31.69 14.50 -32.15
C LEU A 16 30.27 14.96 -32.52
N LYS A 17 29.28 14.06 -32.55
CA LYS A 17 27.89 14.38 -32.85
C LYS A 17 26.99 14.46 -31.63
N ILE A 18 27.52 14.24 -30.42
CA ILE A 18 26.73 14.31 -29.19
C ILE A 18 26.27 15.74 -28.99
N SER A 19 25.01 15.99 -29.12
CA SER A 19 24.33 17.25 -28.79
C SER A 19 24.17 17.40 -27.29
N ILE A 20 24.01 18.62 -26.80
CA ILE A 20 23.66 18.91 -25.41
C ILE A 20 22.36 18.15 -25.02
N ASN A 21 21.45 18.02 -25.97
CA ASN A 21 20.21 17.27 -25.77
C ASN A 21 20.45 15.78 -25.52
N ASP A 22 21.44 15.17 -26.18
CA ASP A 22 21.77 13.74 -25.99
C ASP A 22 22.41 13.52 -24.61
N ALA A 23 23.20 14.49 -24.13
CA ALA A 23 23.76 14.44 -22.77
C ALA A 23 22.69 14.55 -21.70
N ILE A 24 21.68 15.40 -21.89
CA ILE A 24 20.54 15.55 -20.99
C ILE A 24 19.70 14.25 -20.99
N ASP A 25 19.45 13.67 -22.16
CA ASP A 25 18.71 12.42 -22.29
C ASP A 25 19.42 11.27 -21.57
N MET A 26 20.74 11.13 -21.75
CA MET A 26 21.55 10.14 -21.01
C MET A 26 21.51 10.36 -19.51
N LEU A 27 21.54 11.60 -19.02
CA LEU A 27 21.46 11.92 -17.59
C LEU A 27 20.07 11.57 -17.01
N ILE A 28 19.02 11.87 -17.76
CA ILE A 28 17.63 11.52 -17.34
C ILE A 28 17.48 10.00 -17.24
N ILE A 29 17.93 9.26 -18.26
CA ILE A 29 17.86 7.80 -18.27
C ILE A 29 18.71 7.21 -17.13
N ALA A 30 19.94 7.72 -16.94
CA ALA A 30 20.80 7.28 -15.85
C ALA A 30 20.18 7.53 -14.48
N TYR A 31 19.54 8.68 -14.28
CA TYR A 31 18.83 9.01 -13.05
C TYR A 31 17.63 8.11 -12.80
N ILE A 32 16.84 7.83 -13.84
CA ILE A 32 15.70 6.91 -13.76
C ILE A 32 16.18 5.50 -13.37
N PHE A 33 17.23 5.00 -14.03
CA PHE A 33 17.83 3.70 -13.72
C PHE A 33 18.39 3.65 -12.30
N TYR A 34 19.09 4.70 -11.87
CA TYR A 34 19.61 4.80 -10.50
C TYR A 34 18.47 4.73 -9.47
N LYS A 35 17.40 5.49 -9.67
CA LYS A 35 16.21 5.47 -8.80
C LYS A 35 15.54 4.12 -8.80
N MET A 36 15.43 3.47 -9.95
CA MET A 36 14.84 2.14 -10.07
C MET A 36 15.66 1.08 -9.32
N LEU A 37 17.00 1.09 -9.47
CA LEU A 37 17.90 0.19 -8.74
C LEU A 37 17.86 0.45 -7.22
N MET A 38 17.79 1.71 -6.81
CA MET A 38 17.66 2.07 -5.39
C MET A 38 16.34 1.61 -4.79
N PHE A 39 15.25 1.59 -5.56
CA PHE A 39 13.94 1.10 -5.13
C PHE A 39 13.91 -0.43 -4.97
N ILE A 40 14.68 -1.16 -5.79
CA ILE A 40 14.79 -2.62 -5.74
C ILE A 40 15.68 -3.08 -4.56
N LYS A 41 16.62 -2.22 -4.10
CA LYS A 41 17.54 -2.54 -3.02
C LYS A 41 16.78 -2.87 -1.74
N ASP A 42 17.26 -3.88 -1.01
CA ASP A 42 16.70 -4.38 0.26
C ASP A 42 15.28 -4.99 0.14
N THR A 43 14.84 -5.31 -1.09
CA THR A 43 13.55 -5.96 -1.34
C THR A 43 13.71 -7.44 -1.74
N ARG A 44 12.58 -8.19 -1.74
CA ARG A 44 12.56 -9.56 -2.28
C ARG A 44 12.95 -9.61 -3.77
N ALA A 45 12.71 -8.52 -4.49
CA ALA A 45 13.12 -8.38 -5.89
C ALA A 45 14.64 -8.42 -6.08
N GLU A 46 15.43 -7.84 -5.16
CA GLU A 46 16.89 -7.89 -5.22
C GLU A 46 17.42 -9.31 -5.17
N GLN A 47 16.87 -10.15 -4.28
CA GLN A 47 17.29 -11.54 -4.15
C GLN A 47 16.96 -12.34 -5.42
N LEU A 48 15.80 -12.09 -6.01
CA LEU A 48 15.37 -12.73 -7.25
C LEU A 48 16.25 -12.31 -8.43
N PHE A 49 16.60 -11.03 -8.53
CA PHE A 49 17.51 -10.49 -9.54
C PHE A 49 18.91 -11.13 -9.46
N LYS A 50 19.46 -11.27 -8.25
CA LYS A 50 20.75 -11.96 -8.02
C LYS A 50 20.70 -13.42 -8.48
N GLY A 51 19.58 -14.12 -8.20
CA GLY A 51 19.36 -15.49 -8.65
C GLY A 51 19.34 -15.62 -10.18
N VAL A 52 18.63 -14.72 -10.86
CA VAL A 52 18.56 -14.70 -12.34
C VAL A 52 19.92 -14.41 -12.96
N ILE A 53 20.66 -13.42 -12.44
CA ILE A 53 22.02 -13.12 -12.92
C ILE A 53 22.95 -14.33 -12.75
N MET A 54 22.89 -15.01 -11.60
CA MET A 54 23.68 -16.21 -11.34
C MET A 54 23.36 -17.32 -12.34
N LEU A 55 22.08 -17.54 -12.66
CA LEU A 55 21.65 -18.52 -13.67
C LEU A 55 22.14 -18.13 -15.07
N LEU A 56 22.09 -16.87 -15.46
CA LEU A 56 22.61 -16.39 -16.73
C LEU A 56 24.12 -16.62 -16.86
N VAL A 57 24.89 -16.31 -15.82
CA VAL A 57 26.34 -16.54 -15.79
C VAL A 57 26.63 -18.03 -15.88
N ALA A 58 25.93 -18.88 -15.13
CA ALA A 58 26.08 -20.32 -15.17
C ALA A 58 25.78 -20.91 -16.56
N THR A 59 24.75 -20.39 -17.24
CA THR A 59 24.39 -20.79 -18.60
C THR A 59 25.48 -20.42 -19.59
N GLN A 60 26.06 -19.23 -19.53
CA GLN A 60 27.15 -18.79 -20.39
C GLN A 60 28.41 -19.63 -20.15
N LEU A 61 28.77 -19.87 -18.91
CA LEU A 61 29.92 -20.72 -18.55
C LEU A 61 29.75 -22.16 -19.06
N SER A 62 28.53 -22.72 -18.91
CA SER A 62 28.23 -24.09 -19.42
C SER A 62 28.39 -24.17 -20.95
N GLY A 63 27.95 -23.12 -21.67
CA GLY A 63 28.14 -23.03 -23.12
C GLY A 63 29.61 -22.94 -23.52
N MET A 64 30.44 -22.14 -22.82
CA MET A 64 31.87 -22.01 -23.07
C MET A 64 32.63 -23.34 -22.80
N LEU A 65 32.22 -24.08 -21.76
CA LEU A 65 32.78 -25.36 -21.39
C LEU A 65 32.24 -26.54 -22.25
N LYS A 66 31.36 -26.25 -23.23
CA LYS A 66 30.72 -27.25 -24.11
C LYS A 66 29.96 -28.35 -23.36
N LEU A 67 29.37 -27.99 -22.18
CA LEU A 67 28.57 -28.92 -21.39
C LEU A 67 27.12 -28.91 -21.91
N HIS A 68 26.87 -29.63 -23.00
CA HIS A 68 25.63 -29.57 -23.78
C HIS A 68 24.36 -29.86 -22.94
N THR A 69 24.41 -30.90 -22.11
CA THR A 69 23.26 -31.28 -21.28
C THR A 69 22.94 -30.24 -20.22
N LEU A 70 23.98 -29.76 -19.51
CA LEU A 70 23.81 -28.73 -18.50
C LEU A 70 23.31 -27.41 -19.10
N TYR A 71 23.88 -27.02 -20.24
CA TYR A 71 23.44 -25.85 -21.00
C TYR A 71 21.95 -25.93 -21.37
N TRP A 72 21.53 -27.08 -21.93
CA TRP A 72 20.14 -27.32 -22.32
C TRP A 72 19.18 -27.22 -21.13
N ILE A 73 19.52 -27.80 -19.97
CA ILE A 73 18.72 -27.74 -18.75
C ILE A 73 18.60 -26.28 -18.26
N LEU A 74 19.74 -25.57 -18.20
CA LEU A 74 19.75 -24.16 -17.73
C LEU A 74 18.94 -23.23 -18.63
N VAL A 75 19.01 -23.41 -19.95
CA VAL A 75 18.18 -22.67 -20.91
C VAL A 75 16.71 -22.95 -20.68
N LYS A 76 16.31 -24.21 -20.44
CA LYS A 76 14.91 -24.55 -20.14
C LYS A 76 14.43 -23.95 -18.82
N ILE A 77 15.28 -23.92 -17.80
CA ILE A 77 14.97 -23.25 -16.53
C ILE A 77 14.78 -21.74 -16.76
N LEU A 78 15.60 -21.09 -17.57
CA LEU A 78 15.47 -19.67 -17.89
C LEU A 78 14.20 -19.36 -18.69
N GLU A 79 13.84 -20.21 -19.68
CA GLU A 79 12.60 -20.04 -20.44
C GLU A 79 11.35 -20.04 -19.54
N VAL A 80 11.24 -21.01 -18.63
CA VAL A 80 10.15 -21.10 -17.66
C VAL A 80 10.29 -20.04 -16.57
N GLY A 81 11.51 -19.79 -16.13
CA GLY A 81 11.85 -18.83 -15.08
C GLY A 81 11.53 -17.39 -15.43
N PHE A 82 11.38 -17.04 -16.73
CA PHE A 82 10.99 -15.72 -17.17
C PHE A 82 9.53 -15.35 -16.76
N ILE A 83 8.68 -16.35 -16.56
CA ILE A 83 7.29 -16.15 -16.13
C ILE A 83 7.18 -15.95 -14.61
N LEU A 84 8.09 -16.53 -13.83
CA LEU A 84 8.08 -16.46 -12.36
C LEU A 84 8.03 -15.03 -11.79
N PRO A 85 8.84 -14.06 -12.27
CA PRO A 85 8.74 -12.68 -11.82
C PRO A 85 7.33 -12.09 -11.98
N PHE A 86 6.65 -12.34 -13.10
CA PHE A 86 5.29 -11.84 -13.33
C PHE A 86 4.30 -12.38 -12.31
N ILE A 87 4.41 -13.66 -11.95
CA ILE A 87 3.55 -14.27 -10.93
C ILE A 87 3.86 -13.71 -9.54
N ILE A 88 5.14 -13.56 -9.19
CA ILE A 88 5.55 -13.04 -7.87
C ILE A 88 5.17 -11.57 -7.70
N PHE A 89 5.32 -10.76 -8.76
CA PHE A 89 5.01 -9.32 -8.75
C PHE A 89 3.58 -9.00 -9.19
N GLN A 90 2.72 -10.00 -9.38
CA GLN A 90 1.32 -9.78 -9.73
C GLN A 90 0.60 -8.81 -8.79
N PRO A 91 0.70 -8.92 -7.43
CA PRO A 91 0.05 -7.98 -6.53
C PRO A 91 0.61 -6.56 -6.64
N GLU A 92 1.93 -6.39 -6.81
CA GLU A 92 2.57 -5.08 -6.96
C GLU A 92 2.20 -4.42 -8.29
N LEU A 93 2.18 -5.20 -9.38
CA LEU A 93 1.74 -4.71 -10.70
C LEU A 93 0.27 -4.30 -10.67
N ARG A 94 -0.59 -5.07 -10.01
CA ARG A 94 -2.00 -4.73 -9.82
C ARG A 94 -2.15 -3.43 -9.04
N ALA A 95 -1.46 -3.30 -7.90
CA ALA A 95 -1.47 -2.09 -7.07
C ALA A 95 -0.96 -0.86 -7.84
N GLY A 96 0.12 -1.01 -8.62
CA GLY A 96 0.66 0.06 -9.48
C GLY A 96 -0.31 0.51 -10.57
N LEU A 97 -0.95 -0.44 -11.28
CA LEU A 97 -1.95 -0.15 -12.31
C LEU A 97 -3.20 0.52 -11.73
N GLU A 98 -3.66 0.07 -10.55
CA GLU A 98 -4.76 0.70 -9.83
C GLU A 98 -4.42 2.13 -9.38
N HIS A 99 -3.17 2.39 -8.99
CA HIS A 99 -2.71 3.73 -8.64
C HIS A 99 -2.67 4.68 -9.85
N ILE A 100 -2.24 4.19 -11.02
CA ILE A 100 -2.24 4.95 -12.27
C ILE A 100 -3.68 5.21 -12.73
N GLY A 101 -4.54 4.19 -12.69
CA GLY A 101 -5.95 4.30 -13.08
C GLY A 101 -6.75 5.29 -12.24
N ARG A 102 -6.37 5.47 -10.96
CA ARG A 102 -7.02 6.44 -10.05
C ARG A 102 -6.73 7.89 -10.39
N ASN A 103 -5.54 8.19 -10.90
CA ASN A 103 -5.20 9.56 -11.30
C ASN A 103 -5.91 10.03 -12.58
N THR A 104 -6.58 9.14 -13.30
CA THR A 104 -7.29 9.45 -14.55
C THR A 104 -8.79 9.72 -14.35
N SER A 105 -9.29 9.76 -13.11
CA SER A 105 -10.69 10.16 -12.83
C SER A 105 -10.88 11.67 -12.92
N ILE A 106 -10.54 12.25 -14.08
CA ILE A 106 -11.05 13.54 -14.54
C ILE A 106 -12.35 13.23 -15.29
N ILE A 107 -13.46 13.08 -14.61
CA ILE A 107 -14.82 13.43 -15.05
C ILE A 107 -15.76 13.15 -13.86
N LYS A 108 -15.88 14.12 -12.95
CA LYS A 108 -17.09 14.25 -12.14
C LYS A 108 -18.13 14.95 -13.00
N PHE A 109 -19.02 14.17 -13.60
CA PHE A 109 -20.21 14.73 -14.23
C PHE A 109 -21.39 14.67 -13.27
N GLY A 110 -21.92 15.83 -12.90
CA GLY A 110 -23.28 16.03 -12.43
C GLY A 110 -23.53 15.84 -10.93
N GLY A 111 -23.64 16.83 -10.13
CA GLY A 111 -24.80 17.72 -9.95
C GLY A 111 -25.71 17.33 -8.81
N HIS A 112 -25.95 18.26 -7.93
CA HIS A 112 -27.05 18.50 -7.00
C HIS A 112 -26.78 18.36 -5.49
N GLY A 113 -26.87 19.48 -4.78
CA GLY A 113 -27.26 19.56 -3.39
C GLY A 113 -26.17 19.68 -2.34
N ASP A 114 -25.34 20.74 -2.38
CA ASP A 114 -24.23 20.94 -1.42
C ASP A 114 -24.66 21.15 0.06
N SER A 115 -25.91 21.55 0.34
CA SER A 115 -26.29 21.94 1.71
C SER A 115 -26.76 20.80 2.62
N ASP A 116 -27.32 19.72 2.08
CA ASP A 116 -27.82 18.59 2.89
C ASP A 116 -26.74 17.50 3.05
N ILE A 117 -25.80 17.41 2.09
CA ILE A 117 -24.69 16.47 2.13
C ILE A 117 -23.67 16.84 3.24
N ASP A 118 -23.44 18.13 3.43
CA ASP A 118 -22.51 18.62 4.47
C ASP A 118 -23.04 18.38 5.89
N LYS A 119 -24.36 18.54 6.10
CA LYS A 119 -24.97 18.29 7.41
C LYS A 119 -24.93 16.80 7.82
N ASP A 120 -25.20 15.90 6.89
CA ASP A 120 -25.13 14.46 7.16
C ASP A 120 -23.67 14.00 7.40
N GLN A 121 -22.72 14.63 6.75
CA GLN A 121 -21.29 14.37 6.95
C GLN A 121 -20.82 14.84 8.34
N ASP A 122 -21.16 16.05 8.74
CA ASP A 122 -20.80 16.58 10.06
C ASP A 122 -21.42 15.75 11.18
N LEU A 123 -22.64 15.25 10.99
CA LEU A 123 -23.30 14.36 11.95
C LEU A 123 -22.54 13.01 12.09
N VAL A 124 -22.20 12.36 10.98
CA VAL A 124 -21.45 11.10 10.99
C VAL A 124 -20.08 11.26 11.66
N ILE A 125 -19.38 12.37 11.39
CA ILE A 125 -18.10 12.69 12.03
C ILE A 125 -18.28 12.86 13.54
N ALA A 126 -19.30 13.62 13.97
CA ALA A 126 -19.58 13.84 15.38
C ALA A 126 -19.90 12.53 16.12
N GLU A 127 -20.79 11.70 15.56
CA GLU A 127 -21.16 10.40 16.11
C GLU A 127 -19.94 9.46 16.24
N MET A 128 -19.05 9.46 15.25
CA MET A 128 -17.83 8.64 15.25
C MET A 128 -16.83 9.13 16.31
N VAL A 129 -16.60 10.45 16.38
CA VAL A 129 -15.71 11.05 17.38
C VAL A 129 -16.25 10.77 18.78
N ASP A 130 -17.54 10.97 19.00
CA ASP A 130 -18.20 10.71 20.28
C ASP A 130 -18.08 9.25 20.71
N ALA A 131 -18.26 8.30 19.78
CA ALA A 131 -18.10 6.88 20.04
C ALA A 131 -16.65 6.54 20.46
N LEU A 132 -15.66 7.02 19.71
CA LEU A 132 -14.25 6.70 19.99
C LEU A 132 -13.77 7.25 21.34
N TYR A 133 -14.19 8.47 21.70
CA TYR A 133 -13.81 9.04 23.00
C TYR A 133 -14.60 8.44 24.16
N ASP A 134 -15.81 7.97 23.94
CA ASP A 134 -16.54 7.19 24.93
C ASP A 134 -15.87 5.82 25.19
N LEU A 135 -15.48 5.10 24.12
CA LEU A 135 -14.72 3.86 24.22
C LEU A 135 -13.34 4.09 24.89
N ALA A 136 -12.66 5.17 24.53
CA ALA A 136 -11.38 5.58 25.10
C ALA A 136 -11.47 5.83 26.62
N SER A 137 -12.50 6.54 27.08
CA SER A 137 -12.73 6.82 28.50
C SER A 137 -12.94 5.54 29.32
N ARG A 138 -13.52 4.52 28.70
CA ARG A 138 -13.78 3.20 29.29
C ARG A 138 -12.65 2.19 29.04
N LYS A 139 -11.57 2.59 28.34
CA LYS A 139 -10.46 1.72 27.92
C LYS A 139 -10.92 0.50 27.15
N ILE A 140 -11.92 0.66 26.30
CA ILE A 140 -12.41 -0.38 25.40
C ILE A 140 -11.66 -0.22 24.08
N GLY A 141 -10.92 -1.26 23.69
CA GLY A 141 -10.18 -1.28 22.42
C GLY A 141 -11.12 -1.25 21.22
N ALA A 142 -10.82 -0.37 20.26
CA ALA A 142 -11.61 -0.26 19.02
C ALA A 142 -10.70 -0.04 17.82
N LEU A 143 -11.15 -0.53 16.65
CA LEU A 143 -10.46 -0.34 15.38
C LEU A 143 -11.49 -0.05 14.29
N VAL A 144 -11.49 1.17 13.79
CA VAL A 144 -12.37 1.62 12.72
C VAL A 144 -11.54 1.97 11.49
N VAL A 145 -11.90 1.41 10.36
CA VAL A 145 -11.27 1.66 9.04
C VAL A 145 -12.22 2.48 8.19
N LEU A 146 -11.82 3.68 7.84
CA LEU A 146 -12.52 4.51 6.88
C LEU A 146 -11.95 4.22 5.50
N GLU A 147 -12.75 3.62 4.64
CA GLU A 147 -12.33 3.29 3.28
C GLU A 147 -12.16 4.56 2.46
N GLY A 148 -11.04 4.65 1.76
CA GLY A 148 -10.74 5.73 0.84
C GLY A 148 -11.27 5.44 -0.57
N LYS A 149 -10.50 5.86 -1.56
CA LYS A 149 -10.80 5.57 -2.98
C LYS A 149 -10.57 4.10 -3.33
N THR A 150 -9.61 3.45 -2.64
CA THR A 150 -9.32 2.02 -2.80
C THR A 150 -10.34 1.18 -2.07
N LYS A 151 -11.06 0.35 -2.81
CA LYS A 151 -12.01 -0.61 -2.22
C LYS A 151 -11.25 -1.77 -1.59
N ILE A 152 -11.56 -2.07 -0.33
CA ILE A 152 -10.96 -3.17 0.44
C ILE A 152 -11.97 -4.32 0.61
N ASN A 153 -12.60 -4.74 -0.49
CA ASN A 153 -13.66 -5.76 -0.47
C ASN A 153 -13.19 -7.08 0.16
N GLU A 154 -11.96 -7.49 -0.11
CA GLU A 154 -11.37 -8.71 0.46
C GLU A 154 -11.40 -8.68 2.00
N ILE A 155 -11.19 -7.51 2.61
CA ILE A 155 -11.26 -7.31 4.07
C ILE A 155 -12.71 -7.26 4.53
N VAL A 156 -13.57 -6.51 3.84
CA VAL A 156 -15.00 -6.38 4.15
C VAL A 156 -15.69 -7.74 4.17
N ASP A 157 -15.35 -8.64 3.24
CA ASP A 157 -15.94 -9.96 3.09
C ASP A 157 -15.49 -10.95 4.18
N THR A 158 -14.43 -10.67 4.94
CA THR A 158 -14.03 -11.46 6.11
C THR A 158 -14.93 -11.23 7.33
N GLY A 159 -15.59 -10.07 7.38
CA GLY A 159 -16.40 -9.65 8.52
C GLY A 159 -17.89 -9.97 8.38
N THR A 160 -18.62 -9.64 9.42
CA THR A 160 -20.10 -9.72 9.45
C THR A 160 -20.68 -8.45 8.81
N LYS A 161 -21.50 -8.60 7.78
CA LYS A 161 -22.18 -7.49 7.10
C LYS A 161 -23.19 -6.81 8.02
N ILE A 162 -23.11 -5.48 8.14
CA ILE A 162 -23.98 -4.67 8.99
C ILE A 162 -24.88 -3.76 8.14
N GLU A 163 -24.32 -3.08 7.12
CA GLU A 163 -24.99 -2.12 6.22
C GLU A 163 -25.81 -1.05 6.97
N GLY A 164 -25.30 -0.61 8.13
CA GLY A 164 -25.97 0.31 9.04
C GLY A 164 -25.43 1.74 8.97
N ARG A 165 -26.21 2.71 9.44
CA ARG A 165 -25.73 4.10 9.63
C ARG A 165 -24.68 4.14 10.74
N VAL A 166 -23.70 5.02 10.59
CA VAL A 166 -22.73 5.27 11.66
C VAL A 166 -23.44 6.07 12.76
N THR A 167 -23.58 5.45 13.92
CA THR A 167 -24.08 6.10 15.15
C THR A 167 -23.17 5.74 16.32
N LYS A 168 -23.07 6.62 17.30
CA LYS A 168 -22.33 6.37 18.53
C LYS A 168 -22.75 5.06 19.18
N GLN A 169 -24.07 4.84 19.30
CA GLN A 169 -24.64 3.67 19.96
C GLN A 169 -24.23 2.37 19.25
N LEU A 170 -24.30 2.36 17.92
CA LEU A 170 -23.95 1.17 17.14
C LEU A 170 -22.45 0.86 17.26
N LEU A 171 -21.58 1.85 17.11
CA LEU A 171 -20.14 1.68 17.27
C LEU A 171 -19.77 1.20 18.67
N CYS A 172 -20.33 1.82 19.71
CA CYS A 172 -20.08 1.40 21.09
C CYS A 172 -20.55 -0.04 21.34
N ASN A 173 -21.72 -0.44 20.78
CA ASN A 173 -22.22 -1.80 20.93
C ASN A 173 -21.37 -2.84 20.19
N ILE A 174 -20.87 -2.52 19.01
CA ILE A 174 -19.98 -3.44 18.27
C ILE A 174 -18.73 -3.76 19.07
N PHE A 175 -18.12 -2.77 19.74
CA PHE A 175 -16.87 -2.94 20.47
C PHE A 175 -17.04 -3.39 21.94
N ILE A 176 -18.26 -3.73 22.38
CA ILE A 176 -18.45 -4.32 23.73
C ILE A 176 -17.59 -5.59 23.83
N PRO A 177 -16.72 -5.69 24.84
CA PRO A 177 -15.88 -6.88 25.02
C PRO A 177 -16.70 -8.16 25.17
N ASN A 178 -16.14 -9.27 24.70
CA ASN A 178 -16.75 -10.60 24.73
C ASN A 178 -18.03 -10.76 23.91
N THR A 179 -18.27 -9.88 22.93
CA THR A 179 -19.33 -10.04 21.92
C THR A 179 -18.75 -10.54 20.59
N PRO A 180 -19.53 -11.19 19.72
CA PRO A 180 -19.01 -11.74 18.44
C PRO A 180 -18.44 -10.68 17.49
N LEU A 181 -18.84 -9.40 17.61
CA LEU A 181 -18.49 -8.35 16.67
C LEU A 181 -17.27 -7.51 17.10
N HIS A 182 -16.80 -7.64 18.35
CA HIS A 182 -15.75 -6.78 18.90
C HIS A 182 -14.33 -7.15 18.44
N ASP A 183 -14.14 -8.42 18.05
CA ASP A 183 -12.83 -8.92 17.64
C ASP A 183 -12.60 -8.71 16.16
N GLY A 184 -11.88 -7.66 15.84
CA GLY A 184 -11.58 -7.23 14.48
C GLY A 184 -11.86 -5.75 14.27
N ALA A 185 -11.96 -5.36 13.01
CA ALA A 185 -12.19 -3.98 12.60
C ALA A 185 -13.63 -3.75 12.13
N VAL A 186 -14.10 -2.53 12.34
CA VAL A 186 -15.29 -1.99 11.67
C VAL A 186 -14.85 -1.26 10.41
N VAL A 187 -15.42 -1.62 9.27
CA VAL A 187 -15.18 -0.93 8.00
C VAL A 187 -16.34 0.01 7.68
N VAL A 188 -16.01 1.28 7.50
CA VAL A 188 -16.94 2.34 7.11
C VAL A 188 -16.68 2.73 5.66
N ARG A 189 -17.73 2.71 4.84
CA ARG A 189 -17.75 3.12 3.44
C ARG A 189 -18.96 4.00 3.19
N ASP A 190 -18.77 5.11 2.49
CA ASP A 190 -19.85 6.02 2.11
C ASP A 190 -20.75 6.39 3.31
N LYS A 191 -20.12 6.74 4.46
CA LYS A 191 -20.79 7.14 5.71
C LYS A 191 -21.66 6.04 6.36
N LYS A 192 -21.48 4.76 5.96
CA LYS A 192 -22.18 3.59 6.53
C LYS A 192 -21.19 2.55 7.03
N ILE A 193 -21.53 1.87 8.11
CA ILE A 193 -20.83 0.68 8.56
C ILE A 193 -21.14 -0.44 7.58
N LYS A 194 -20.14 -0.92 6.86
CA LYS A 194 -20.29 -2.04 5.91
C LYS A 194 -20.24 -3.38 6.60
N SER A 195 -19.20 -3.61 7.38
CA SER A 195 -18.97 -4.83 8.12
C SER A 195 -18.28 -4.55 9.44
N ALA A 196 -18.44 -5.48 10.39
CA ALA A 196 -17.74 -5.52 11.66
C ALA A 196 -17.00 -6.86 11.82
N ALA A 197 -16.11 -6.98 12.80
CA ALA A 197 -15.25 -8.14 13.00
C ALA A 197 -14.41 -8.49 11.75
N CYS A 198 -13.99 -7.48 10.98
CA CYS A 198 -13.16 -7.69 9.81
C CYS A 198 -11.71 -7.99 10.20
N ILE A 199 -11.11 -8.98 9.52
CA ILE A 199 -9.71 -9.38 9.74
C ILE A 199 -8.80 -8.51 8.88
N LEU A 200 -7.85 -7.82 9.53
CA LEU A 200 -6.87 -6.96 8.86
C LEU A 200 -5.49 -7.61 8.82
N PRO A 201 -4.70 -7.35 7.78
CA PRO A 201 -3.30 -7.75 7.74
C PRO A 201 -2.49 -7.00 8.81
N LEU A 202 -1.59 -7.70 9.48
CA LEU A 202 -0.66 -7.09 10.43
C LEU A 202 0.57 -6.57 9.68
N THR A 203 1.04 -5.38 10.04
CA THR A 203 2.30 -4.87 9.49
C THR A 203 3.48 -5.77 9.84
N GLN A 204 4.37 -5.97 8.86
CA GLN A 204 5.61 -6.76 9.01
C GLN A 204 6.81 -5.90 9.44
N ARG A 205 6.63 -4.62 9.63
CA ARG A 205 7.70 -3.67 9.98
C ARG A 205 8.26 -3.95 11.35
N LYS A 206 9.60 -3.95 11.45
CA LYS A 206 10.35 -4.19 12.69
C LYS A 206 10.66 -2.92 13.48
N ASP A 207 10.53 -1.76 12.84
CA ASP A 207 10.80 -0.43 13.41
C ASP A 207 9.63 0.13 14.25
N ILE A 208 8.57 -0.66 14.40
CA ILE A 208 7.38 -0.28 15.18
C ILE A 208 7.61 -0.58 16.67
N SER A 209 7.25 0.37 17.53
CA SER A 209 7.34 0.20 18.97
C SER A 209 6.64 -1.08 19.45
N LYS A 210 7.30 -1.81 20.34
CA LYS A 210 6.74 -3.05 20.95
C LYS A 210 5.53 -2.79 21.84
N GLU A 211 5.32 -1.55 22.26
CA GLU A 211 4.16 -1.11 23.06
C GLU A 211 2.86 -1.08 22.26
N LEU A 212 2.92 -1.19 20.94
CA LEU A 212 1.74 -1.17 20.09
C LEU A 212 1.11 -2.56 20.02
N GLY A 213 -0.09 -2.68 20.55
CA GLY A 213 -0.90 -3.91 20.52
C GLY A 213 -1.33 -4.31 19.11
N THR A 214 -2.02 -5.45 19.02
CA THR A 214 -2.44 -6.07 17.75
C THR A 214 -3.31 -5.14 16.90
N ARG A 215 -4.25 -4.38 17.51
CA ARG A 215 -5.12 -3.42 16.79
C ARG A 215 -4.31 -2.30 16.12
N HIS A 216 -3.28 -1.79 16.77
CA HIS A 216 -2.41 -0.78 16.17
C HIS A 216 -1.61 -1.34 15.00
N ARG A 217 -1.08 -2.57 15.12
CA ARG A 217 -0.34 -3.23 14.06
C ARG A 217 -1.22 -3.56 12.86
N ALA A 218 -2.46 -3.93 13.10
CA ALA A 218 -3.47 -4.13 12.07
C ALA A 218 -3.83 -2.82 11.35
N ALA A 219 -4.01 -1.74 12.11
CA ALA A 219 -4.27 -0.41 11.58
C ALA A 219 -3.15 0.08 10.64
N ILE A 220 -1.89 -0.10 11.05
CA ILE A 220 -0.74 0.23 10.21
C ILE A 220 -0.75 -0.65 8.96
N GLY A 221 -0.91 -1.97 9.10
CA GLY A 221 -0.88 -2.92 7.99
C GLY A 221 -1.89 -2.61 6.89
N VAL A 222 -3.14 -2.33 7.22
CA VAL A 222 -4.15 -1.96 6.22
C VAL A 222 -3.86 -0.60 5.59
N SER A 223 -3.29 0.36 6.34
CA SER A 223 -2.93 1.67 5.81
C SER A 223 -1.67 1.68 4.94
N GLU A 224 -0.88 0.60 4.95
CA GLU A 224 0.24 0.37 4.02
C GLU A 224 -0.26 -0.09 2.65
N MET A 225 -1.37 -0.83 2.62
CA MET A 225 -1.92 -1.45 1.40
C MET A 225 -2.94 -0.57 0.67
N SER A 226 -3.55 0.39 1.37
CA SER A 226 -4.65 1.19 0.86
C SER A 226 -4.55 2.64 1.31
N ASP A 227 -5.35 3.52 0.71
CA ASP A 227 -5.46 4.93 1.07
C ASP A 227 -6.49 5.19 2.20
N CYS A 228 -6.81 4.14 2.95
CA CYS A 228 -7.72 4.22 4.08
C CYS A 228 -7.14 5.08 5.22
N LEU A 229 -8.04 5.63 6.02
CA LEU A 229 -7.72 6.23 7.30
C LEU A 229 -8.22 5.28 8.40
N THR A 230 -7.36 4.91 9.35
CA THR A 230 -7.79 4.06 10.46
C THR A 230 -7.76 4.81 11.78
N LEU A 231 -8.71 4.48 12.64
CA LEU A 231 -8.89 5.06 13.96
C LEU A 231 -8.78 3.93 14.97
N VAL A 232 -7.90 4.09 15.95
CA VAL A 232 -7.60 3.05 16.95
C VAL A 232 -7.79 3.61 18.34
N VAL A 233 -8.49 2.87 19.21
CA VAL A 233 -8.53 3.12 20.62
C VAL A 233 -7.73 2.03 21.33
N SER A 234 -6.76 2.43 22.17
CA SER A 234 -5.96 1.51 22.97
C SER A 234 -6.76 1.04 24.19
N GLU A 235 -6.85 -0.27 24.39
CA GLU A 235 -7.46 -0.85 25.59
C GLU A 235 -6.59 -0.72 26.84
N GLU A 236 -5.28 -0.51 26.68
CA GLU A 236 -4.35 -0.34 27.79
C GLU A 236 -4.35 1.11 28.32
N THR A 237 -4.19 2.06 27.39
CA THR A 237 -4.01 3.48 27.75
C THR A 237 -5.27 4.31 27.61
N GLY A 238 -6.24 3.88 26.80
CA GLY A 238 -7.39 4.68 26.40
C GLY A 238 -7.04 5.78 25.40
N SER A 239 -5.82 5.79 24.84
CA SER A 239 -5.45 6.79 23.86
C SER A 239 -6.08 6.51 22.50
N VAL A 240 -6.41 7.60 21.77
CA VAL A 240 -6.90 7.53 20.40
C VAL A 240 -5.73 7.79 19.46
N SER A 241 -5.53 6.88 18.52
CA SER A 241 -4.50 6.98 17.47
C SER A 241 -5.12 6.89 16.09
N ILE A 242 -4.45 7.46 15.09
CA ILE A 242 -4.83 7.32 13.68
C ILE A 242 -3.66 6.76 12.88
N THR A 243 -3.97 6.01 11.80
CA THR A 243 -2.95 5.63 10.83
C THR A 243 -3.34 6.02 9.42
N ARG A 244 -2.38 6.42 8.62
CA ARG A 244 -2.53 6.71 7.19
C ARG A 244 -1.21 6.46 6.48
N SER A 245 -1.23 5.79 5.34
CA SER A 245 -0.03 5.49 4.52
C SER A 245 1.13 4.88 5.34
N GLY A 246 0.83 3.91 6.21
CA GLY A 246 1.81 3.22 7.06
C GLY A 246 2.38 4.05 8.21
N LYS A 247 1.89 5.26 8.45
CA LYS A 247 2.33 6.13 9.56
C LYS A 247 1.26 6.16 10.65
N ILE A 248 1.71 6.12 11.92
CA ILE A 248 0.83 6.22 13.09
C ILE A 248 1.03 7.57 13.78
N TYR A 249 -0.07 8.20 14.17
CA TYR A 249 -0.12 9.42 14.98
C TYR A 249 -0.87 9.08 16.27
N ARG A 250 -0.16 9.16 17.40
CA ARG A 250 -0.69 8.79 18.72
C ARG A 250 -1.27 10.00 19.45
N ASP A 251 -2.08 9.72 20.45
CA ASP A 251 -2.63 10.72 21.38
C ASP A 251 -3.31 11.90 20.67
N VAL A 252 -4.14 11.56 19.68
CA VAL A 252 -4.86 12.55 18.88
C VAL A 252 -5.95 13.17 19.73
N THR A 253 -6.02 14.49 19.81
CA THR A 253 -7.10 15.20 20.52
C THR A 253 -8.40 15.19 19.72
N ARG A 254 -9.54 15.36 20.41
CA ARG A 254 -10.88 15.36 19.82
C ARG A 254 -11.00 16.35 18.66
N GLU A 255 -10.51 17.57 18.87
CA GLU A 255 -10.53 18.63 17.84
C GLU A 255 -9.69 18.25 16.62
N ARG A 256 -8.48 17.72 16.85
CA ARG A 256 -7.61 17.29 15.76
C ARG A 256 -8.21 16.12 14.97
N LEU A 257 -8.83 15.16 15.67
CA LEU A 257 -9.53 14.05 15.01
C LEU A 257 -10.67 14.55 14.13
N THR A 258 -11.50 15.43 14.66
CA THR A 258 -12.62 16.06 13.90
C THR A 258 -12.12 16.73 12.62
N ASN A 259 -11.04 17.53 12.71
CA ASN A 259 -10.47 18.20 11.56
C ASN A 259 -9.89 17.23 10.53
N ILE A 260 -9.25 16.14 10.97
CA ILE A 260 -8.71 15.10 10.08
C ILE A 260 -9.87 14.40 9.35
N LEU A 261 -10.94 14.04 10.05
CA LEU A 261 -12.11 13.41 9.45
C LEU A 261 -12.83 14.32 8.44
N LYS A 262 -12.97 15.60 8.76
CA LYS A 262 -13.51 16.60 7.81
C LYS A 262 -12.67 16.69 6.53
N ASN A 263 -11.34 16.63 6.66
CA ASN A 263 -10.44 16.68 5.50
C ASN A 263 -10.41 15.35 4.72
N PHE A 264 -10.72 14.24 5.37
CA PHE A 264 -10.76 12.93 4.71
C PHE A 264 -12.00 12.76 3.83
N TYR A 265 -13.12 13.35 4.24
CA TYR A 265 -14.40 13.27 3.51
C TYR A 265 -14.57 14.38 2.46
N LYS A 266 -13.67 15.37 2.38
CA LYS A 266 -13.60 16.36 1.29
C LYS A 266 -12.98 15.74 0.02
#